data_56b93afb9a8156575b4d1e846580e474
#
_entry.id   56b93afb9a8156575b4d1e846580e474
#
_cell.length_a   1.000
_cell.length_b   1.000
_cell.length_c   1.000
_cell.angle_alpha   90.00
_cell.angle_beta   90.00
_cell.angle_gamma   90.00
#
_symmetry.space_group_name_H-M   'P 1'
#
loop_
_entity.id
_entity.type
_entity.pdbx_description
1 polymer ?
#
loop_
_entity_poly.entity_id
_entity_poly.type
_entity_poly.pdbx_seq_one_letter_code
_entity_poly.pdbx_strand_id
1 'polypeptide(L)'
;MARKRASMREGPLAELFKATEAAQRQQEQGAADAPPEEPHESTVEHVPTWEDEVETPAPPHPDPVPEPSMPEPTPRPPAPDPIPEPTPPPAYIPEPPVTRYIEPMLEPAPRLHQARPGQLGSYLAKIQVVGVGGAGLNAVNRMIDAGINQVEFVAVNTDVQQLQISDAETKIHIGRELTQGLGSGSEPSVGVAAAEESYDQIKHALRGTDMVFVTAGEGGGTGTGAAPIIAKIAKSLGALTVGIVTTPFKFEGTKRRGQAETGVDALRRECDTTIVIPNDRLLEVLDKSTSMLDAFKIADDVLRQGVQGICDLITLPGLIDLDFADVRTVMEGSGSALMGIGFSSGTENRAREAAERALRSPLIDTELHGARGILLSIAGGDDLTLLEVNEAAEVIKQTATDDTQIIFGATIDDRLTGQVWVTVIATGLGGTGRGGPRTPSLVSALTAGDDDLEPPSFLRN
;
A
#
# COMPACT_ATOMS: atom_id res chain seq x y z
N MET A 1 -45.91 41.72 1.86
CA MET A 1 -44.56 42.31 2.03
C MET A 1 -43.62 41.68 0.99
N ALA A 2 -43.30 42.43 -0.05
CA ALA A 2 -42.50 41.97 -1.19
C ALA A 2 -41.00 42.01 -0.80
N ARG A 3 -40.29 40.89 -0.87
CA ARG A 3 -38.82 40.80 -0.70
C ARG A 3 -38.18 41.40 -1.97
N LYS A 4 -37.46 42.55 -1.83
CA LYS A 4 -36.61 43.14 -2.84
C LYS A 4 -35.47 42.14 -3.16
N ARG A 5 -35.37 41.69 -4.42
CA ARG A 5 -34.19 41.01 -4.95
C ARG A 5 -33.03 41.98 -4.99
N ALA A 6 -31.94 41.71 -4.31
CA ALA A 6 -30.71 42.48 -4.38
C ALA A 6 -30.14 42.35 -5.80
N SER A 7 -29.90 43.51 -6.45
CA SER A 7 -29.31 43.63 -7.77
C SER A 7 -27.80 43.28 -7.67
N MET A 8 -27.28 42.44 -8.57
CA MET A 8 -25.87 42.09 -8.69
C MET A 8 -24.94 43.26 -9.07
N ARG A 9 -25.47 44.48 -9.12
CA ARG A 9 -24.73 45.67 -9.56
C ARG A 9 -24.16 46.54 -8.43
N GLU A 10 -24.41 46.17 -7.18
CA GLU A 10 -23.92 46.92 -6.00
C GLU A 10 -23.42 45.97 -4.94
N GLY A 11 -22.09 45.82 -4.81
CA GLY A 11 -21.41 45.02 -3.80
C GLY A 11 -19.91 44.94 -4.06
N PRO A 12 -19.11 44.43 -3.06
CA PRO A 12 -17.66 44.35 -3.18
C PRO A 12 -17.13 43.58 -4.41
N LEU A 13 -17.92 42.65 -4.91
CA LEU A 13 -17.61 41.91 -6.16
C LEU A 13 -17.72 42.79 -7.42
N ALA A 14 -18.63 43.77 -7.43
CA ALA A 14 -18.78 44.68 -8.57
C ALA A 14 -17.59 45.67 -8.67
N GLU A 15 -16.93 46.01 -7.55
CA GLU A 15 -15.72 46.84 -7.53
C GLU A 15 -14.50 46.05 -8.04
N LEU A 16 -14.41 44.77 -7.71
CA LEU A 16 -13.34 43.86 -8.20
C LEU A 16 -13.44 43.68 -9.74
N PHE A 17 -14.62 43.50 -10.28
CA PHE A 17 -14.83 43.41 -11.75
C PHE A 17 -14.48 44.71 -12.46
N LYS A 18 -14.82 45.89 -11.88
CA LYS A 18 -14.43 47.19 -12.42
C LYS A 18 -12.91 47.41 -12.40
N ALA A 19 -12.24 46.96 -11.38
CA ALA A 19 -10.77 47.05 -11.28
C ALA A 19 -10.08 46.17 -12.33
N THR A 20 -10.61 44.96 -12.60
CA THR A 20 -10.07 44.04 -13.59
C THR A 20 -10.31 44.54 -15.02
N GLU A 21 -11.51 45.11 -15.31
CA GLU A 21 -11.78 45.75 -16.60
C GLU A 21 -10.94 47.01 -16.85
N ALA A 22 -10.65 47.80 -15.80
CA ALA A 22 -9.79 48.98 -15.93
C ALA A 22 -8.33 48.57 -16.20
N ALA A 23 -7.83 47.49 -15.58
CA ALA A 23 -6.50 46.96 -15.84
C ALA A 23 -6.35 46.38 -17.25
N GLN A 24 -7.37 45.67 -17.76
CA GLN A 24 -7.40 45.21 -19.16
C GLN A 24 -7.39 46.33 -20.18
N ARG A 25 -8.16 47.40 -19.97
CA ARG A 25 -8.17 48.59 -20.87
C ARG A 25 -6.86 49.34 -20.86
N GLN A 26 -6.14 49.38 -19.75
CA GLN A 26 -4.77 49.95 -19.67
C GLN A 26 -3.76 49.11 -20.44
N GLN A 27 -3.87 47.79 -20.41
CA GLN A 27 -3.02 46.88 -21.21
C GLN A 27 -3.32 47.01 -22.73
N GLU A 28 -4.58 47.15 -23.12
CA GLU A 28 -4.95 47.36 -24.52
C GLU A 28 -4.56 48.74 -25.07
N GLN A 29 -4.54 49.78 -24.23
CA GLN A 29 -4.07 51.11 -24.60
C GLN A 29 -2.53 51.21 -24.62
N GLY A 30 -1.81 50.45 -23.82
CA GLY A 30 -0.36 50.37 -23.87
C GLY A 30 0.18 49.61 -25.09
N ALA A 31 -0.64 48.73 -25.68
CA ALA A 31 -0.27 47.98 -26.88
C ALA A 31 -0.53 48.79 -28.21
N ALA A 32 -1.27 49.89 -28.14
CA ALA A 32 -1.60 50.72 -29.31
C ALA A 32 -0.57 51.83 -29.63
N ASP A 33 0.36 52.13 -28.73
CA ASP A 33 1.37 53.21 -28.86
C ASP A 33 2.80 52.70 -29.16
N ALA A 34 2.98 51.44 -29.54
CA ALA A 34 4.28 50.91 -29.97
C ALA A 34 4.44 51.10 -31.49
N PRO A 35 5.56 51.65 -32.01
CA PRO A 35 5.79 51.74 -33.43
C PRO A 35 5.97 50.36 -34.07
N PRO A 36 5.59 50.17 -35.37
CA PRO A 36 5.67 48.89 -36.03
C PRO A 36 7.13 48.48 -36.20
N GLU A 37 7.51 47.36 -35.58
CA GLU A 37 8.78 46.70 -35.86
C GLU A 37 8.73 46.06 -37.25
N GLU A 38 9.72 46.35 -38.07
CA GLU A 38 9.95 45.69 -39.39
C GLU A 38 10.24 44.19 -39.16
N PRO A 39 9.82 43.33 -40.10
CA PRO A 39 10.06 41.88 -39.94
C PRO A 39 11.54 41.55 -40.08
N HIS A 40 12.19 41.23 -39.00
CA HIS A 40 13.48 40.61 -39.04
C HIS A 40 13.31 39.16 -39.55
N GLU A 41 13.95 38.86 -40.66
CA GLU A 41 14.14 37.52 -41.17
C GLU A 41 14.77 36.66 -40.05
N SER A 42 14.07 35.60 -39.64
CA SER A 42 14.56 34.61 -38.70
C SER A 42 15.67 33.82 -39.40
N THR A 43 16.91 34.15 -39.03
CA THR A 43 18.06 33.29 -39.31
C THR A 43 17.83 31.98 -38.54
N VAL A 44 17.80 30.90 -39.27
CA VAL A 44 17.74 29.53 -38.73
C VAL A 44 19.01 29.33 -37.90
N GLU A 45 18.90 29.21 -36.58
CA GLU A 45 20.03 28.83 -35.74
C GLU A 45 20.51 27.43 -36.15
N HIS A 46 21.76 27.38 -36.51
CA HIS A 46 22.47 26.14 -36.86
C HIS A 46 22.61 25.28 -35.61
N VAL A 47 22.00 24.13 -35.59
CA VAL A 47 22.21 23.14 -34.54
C VAL A 47 23.58 22.49 -34.78
N PRO A 48 24.57 22.65 -33.90
CA PRO A 48 25.88 22.03 -34.12
C PRO A 48 25.75 20.52 -34.09
N THR A 49 26.27 19.88 -35.13
CA THR A 49 26.43 18.44 -35.16
C THR A 49 27.65 18.07 -34.33
N TRP A 50 27.64 16.87 -33.76
CA TRP A 50 28.68 16.30 -32.87
C TRP A 50 30.09 16.23 -33.42
N GLU A 51 30.36 16.73 -34.63
CA GLU A 51 31.64 16.74 -35.29
C GLU A 51 32.47 18.02 -35.10
N ASP A 52 31.91 19.08 -34.45
CA ASP A 52 32.66 20.31 -34.13
C ASP A 52 33.38 20.15 -32.78
N GLU A 53 34.53 19.49 -32.80
CA GLU A 53 35.49 19.48 -31.70
C GLU A 53 36.08 20.91 -31.52
N VAL A 54 35.53 21.68 -30.59
CA VAL A 54 36.21 22.87 -30.11
C VAL A 54 37.27 22.46 -29.11
N GLU A 55 38.53 22.57 -29.49
CA GLU A 55 39.67 22.46 -28.59
C GLU A 55 39.51 23.45 -27.43
N THR A 56 39.08 22.96 -26.26
CA THR A 56 39.20 23.68 -25.02
C THR A 56 40.66 23.57 -24.54
N PRO A 57 41.32 24.69 -24.19
CA PRO A 57 42.66 24.62 -23.65
C PRO A 57 42.63 23.85 -22.32
N ALA A 58 43.55 22.89 -22.19
CA ALA A 58 43.69 22.08 -21.00
C ALA A 58 43.91 22.96 -19.75
N PRO A 59 43.31 22.62 -18.62
CA PRO A 59 43.58 23.30 -17.38
C PRO A 59 45.06 23.09 -16.99
N PRO A 60 45.71 24.10 -16.34
CA PRO A 60 47.09 23.97 -15.93
C PRO A 60 47.24 22.79 -14.97
N HIS A 61 48.26 21.99 -15.23
CA HIS A 61 48.64 20.87 -14.38
C HIS A 61 48.88 21.37 -12.94
N PRO A 62 48.34 20.71 -11.94
CA PRO A 62 48.72 21.00 -10.57
C PRO A 62 50.17 20.62 -10.36
N ASP A 63 50.90 21.47 -9.64
CA ASP A 63 52.31 21.25 -9.26
C ASP A 63 52.44 19.86 -8.60
N PRO A 64 53.59 19.18 -8.80
CA PRO A 64 53.82 17.85 -8.25
C PRO A 64 53.80 17.91 -6.72
N VAL A 65 52.85 17.22 -6.13
CA VAL A 65 52.80 17.01 -4.67
C VAL A 65 54.06 16.22 -4.31
N PRO A 66 54.86 16.70 -3.31
CA PRO A 66 56.02 15.96 -2.88
C PRO A 66 55.62 14.59 -2.35
N GLU A 67 56.28 13.56 -2.86
CA GLU A 67 56.09 12.18 -2.40
C GLU A 67 56.34 12.12 -0.88
N PRO A 68 55.44 11.44 -0.12
CA PRO A 68 55.70 11.21 1.29
C PRO A 68 56.95 10.36 1.44
N SER A 69 57.98 10.89 2.06
CA SER A 69 59.17 10.17 2.42
C SER A 69 58.78 8.93 3.24
N MET A 70 59.20 7.75 2.75
CA MET A 70 59.02 6.51 3.51
C MET A 70 59.71 6.64 4.87
N PRO A 71 59.03 6.27 5.96
CA PRO A 71 59.70 6.24 7.27
C PRO A 71 60.80 5.16 7.25
N GLU A 72 61.96 5.54 7.78
CA GLU A 72 63.09 4.63 8.00
C GLU A 72 62.61 3.35 8.75
N PRO A 73 63.10 2.17 8.38
CA PRO A 73 62.74 0.95 9.03
C PRO A 73 63.14 0.97 10.50
N THR A 74 62.19 0.96 11.41
CA THR A 74 62.42 0.78 12.85
C THR A 74 63.24 -0.50 13.08
N PRO A 75 64.24 -0.46 13.97
CA PRO A 75 65.03 -1.63 14.29
C PRO A 75 64.12 -2.76 14.82
N ARG A 76 64.27 -3.95 14.26
CA ARG A 76 63.55 -5.14 14.63
C ARG A 76 63.84 -5.44 16.13
N PRO A 77 62.78 -5.64 16.95
CA PRO A 77 62.98 -6.04 18.34
C PRO A 77 63.77 -7.37 18.42
N PRO A 78 64.59 -7.57 19.44
CA PRO A 78 65.34 -8.83 19.61
C PRO A 78 64.37 -10.02 19.66
N ALA A 79 64.81 -11.13 19.08
CA ALA A 79 64.06 -12.36 19.04
C ALA A 79 63.67 -12.79 20.45
N PRO A 80 62.42 -13.24 20.70
CA PRO A 80 62.03 -13.75 22.00
C PRO A 80 62.86 -14.99 22.33
N ASP A 81 63.21 -15.11 23.64
CA ASP A 81 63.88 -16.28 24.15
C ASP A 81 63.13 -17.58 23.81
N PRO A 82 63.86 -18.68 23.60
CA PRO A 82 63.23 -19.95 23.24
C PRO A 82 62.24 -20.37 24.32
N ILE A 83 61.01 -20.62 23.93
CA ILE A 83 59.92 -21.13 24.78
C ILE A 83 60.39 -22.51 25.31
N PRO A 84 60.37 -22.74 26.64
CA PRO A 84 60.69 -24.07 27.17
C PRO A 84 59.72 -25.10 26.58
N GLU A 85 60.26 -26.23 26.17
CA GLU A 85 59.48 -27.36 25.63
C GLU A 85 58.38 -27.74 26.64
N PRO A 86 57.15 -27.94 26.15
CA PRO A 86 56.05 -28.34 27.02
C PRO A 86 56.36 -29.70 27.63
N THR A 87 56.31 -29.80 28.97
CA THR A 87 56.35 -31.05 29.68
C THR A 87 55.25 -31.98 29.13
N PRO A 88 55.57 -33.26 28.85
CA PRO A 88 54.57 -34.18 28.36
C PRO A 88 53.39 -34.28 29.35
N PRO A 89 52.16 -34.30 28.90
CA PRO A 89 51.01 -34.44 29.75
C PRO A 89 51.07 -35.76 30.51
N PRO A 90 50.57 -35.81 31.76
CA PRO A 90 50.50 -37.06 32.53
C PRO A 90 49.74 -38.11 31.72
N ALA A 91 50.21 -39.32 31.73
CA ALA A 91 49.62 -40.45 31.02
C ALA A 91 48.12 -40.55 31.33
N TYR A 92 47.32 -40.48 30.24
CA TYR A 92 45.88 -40.66 30.32
C TYR A 92 45.58 -42.10 30.82
N ILE A 93 45.01 -42.20 32.00
CA ILE A 93 44.40 -43.43 32.50
C ILE A 93 42.94 -43.39 31.92
N PRO A 94 42.61 -44.34 31.04
CA PRO A 94 41.25 -44.37 30.52
C PRO A 94 40.27 -44.72 31.62
N GLU A 95 39.33 -43.88 31.93
CA GLU A 95 38.18 -44.22 32.77
C GLU A 95 37.44 -45.39 32.12
N PRO A 96 36.90 -46.33 32.89
CA PRO A 96 36.13 -47.44 32.34
C PRO A 96 34.94 -46.90 31.60
N PRO A 97 34.56 -47.48 30.43
CA PRO A 97 33.47 -47.00 29.62
C PRO A 97 32.18 -46.99 30.41
N VAL A 98 31.62 -45.82 30.68
CA VAL A 98 30.25 -45.68 31.15
C VAL A 98 29.35 -46.18 30.02
N THR A 99 28.90 -47.41 30.12
CA THR A 99 27.89 -47.97 29.20
C THR A 99 26.60 -47.20 29.39
N ARG A 100 26.47 -46.05 28.74
CA ARG A 100 25.16 -45.48 28.47
C ARG A 100 24.53 -46.41 27.45
N TYR A 101 23.49 -47.10 27.88
CA TYR A 101 22.54 -47.73 26.95
C TYR A 101 22.01 -46.61 26.04
N ILE A 102 22.61 -46.49 24.86
CA ILE A 102 22.00 -45.76 23.77
C ILE A 102 20.96 -46.75 23.23
N GLU A 103 19.68 -46.47 23.48
CA GLU A 103 18.62 -47.17 22.75
C GLU A 103 18.96 -47.14 21.24
N PRO A 104 18.86 -48.29 20.53
CA PRO A 104 19.13 -48.31 19.12
C PRO A 104 18.24 -47.25 18.49
N MET A 105 18.83 -46.25 17.85
CA MET A 105 18.10 -45.30 17.05
C MET A 105 17.24 -46.10 16.07
N LEU A 106 15.93 -45.97 16.24
CA LEU A 106 14.96 -46.40 15.24
C LEU A 106 15.48 -45.93 13.87
N GLU A 107 15.41 -46.84 12.90
CA GLU A 107 15.84 -46.57 11.52
C GLU A 107 15.49 -45.13 11.14
N PRO A 108 16.41 -44.37 10.52
CA PRO A 108 16.14 -43.00 10.15
C PRO A 108 14.86 -43.03 9.33
N ALA A 109 13.87 -42.24 9.77
CA ALA A 109 12.61 -42.08 9.05
C ALA A 109 12.93 -41.89 7.56
N PRO A 110 12.18 -42.52 6.64
CA PRO A 110 12.46 -42.45 5.22
C PRO A 110 12.66 -41.00 4.87
N ARG A 111 13.88 -40.64 4.43
CA ARG A 111 14.17 -39.27 3.97
C ARG A 111 13.14 -38.96 2.94
N LEU A 112 12.23 -38.03 3.24
CA LEU A 112 11.39 -37.43 2.24
C LEU A 112 12.30 -37.13 1.06
N HIS A 113 12.02 -37.75 -0.08
CA HIS A 113 12.82 -37.53 -1.28
C HIS A 113 12.95 -36.03 -1.44
N GLN A 114 14.19 -35.51 -1.35
CA GLN A 114 14.44 -34.13 -1.72
C GLN A 114 13.86 -33.95 -3.11
N ALA A 115 12.77 -33.24 -3.20
CA ALA A 115 12.21 -32.84 -4.48
C ALA A 115 13.36 -32.20 -5.25
N ARG A 116 13.58 -32.63 -6.47
CA ARG A 116 14.66 -32.10 -7.30
C ARG A 116 14.53 -30.59 -7.33
N PRO A 117 15.64 -29.82 -7.11
CA PRO A 117 15.59 -28.37 -7.28
C PRO A 117 15.13 -28.10 -8.70
N GLY A 118 13.93 -27.58 -8.90
CA GLY A 118 13.32 -27.29 -10.20
C GLY A 118 11.89 -27.80 -10.40
N GLN A 119 11.28 -28.55 -9.46
CA GLN A 119 9.89 -29.01 -9.55
C GLN A 119 8.95 -28.53 -8.44
N LEU A 120 9.48 -27.87 -7.43
CA LEU A 120 8.71 -27.06 -6.49
C LEU A 120 9.07 -25.60 -6.83
N GLY A 121 8.56 -25.08 -7.93
CA GLY A 121 8.35 -23.65 -8.02
C GLY A 121 7.43 -23.31 -6.84
N SER A 122 7.96 -22.65 -5.80
CA SER A 122 7.12 -22.04 -4.79
C SER A 122 6.11 -21.18 -5.54
N TYR A 123 4.84 -21.53 -5.45
CA TYR A 123 3.79 -20.74 -6.06
C TYR A 123 3.76 -19.41 -5.32
N LEU A 124 4.33 -18.39 -5.93
CA LEU A 124 4.23 -17.02 -5.44
C LEU A 124 2.87 -16.48 -5.87
N ALA A 125 2.07 -16.04 -4.92
CA ALA A 125 0.79 -15.42 -5.21
C ALA A 125 1.00 -14.22 -6.16
N LYS A 126 0.27 -14.20 -7.27
CA LYS A 126 0.32 -13.08 -8.20
C LYS A 126 -0.58 -11.96 -7.69
N ILE A 127 0.04 -10.84 -7.30
CA ILE A 127 -0.63 -9.67 -6.76
C ILE A 127 -0.61 -8.55 -7.79
N GLN A 128 -1.76 -7.92 -8.03
CA GLN A 128 -1.86 -6.73 -8.87
C GLN A 128 -2.49 -5.57 -8.09
N VAL A 129 -1.94 -4.36 -8.30
CA VAL A 129 -2.52 -3.11 -7.80
C VAL A 129 -3.03 -2.30 -8.97
N VAL A 130 -4.33 -2.05 -8.97
CA VAL A 130 -5.03 -1.28 -10.01
C VAL A 130 -5.33 0.11 -9.49
N GLY A 131 -4.61 1.10 -10.00
CA GLY A 131 -4.88 2.52 -9.73
C GLY A 131 -5.96 3.05 -10.68
N VAL A 132 -7.06 3.56 -10.13
CA VAL A 132 -8.23 3.99 -10.90
C VAL A 132 -8.44 5.49 -10.78
N GLY A 133 -8.44 6.19 -11.92
CA GLY A 133 -8.55 7.64 -11.99
C GLY A 133 -7.31 8.38 -11.47
N GLY A 134 -7.34 9.70 -11.42
CA GLY A 134 -6.14 10.50 -11.10
C GLY A 134 -5.53 10.19 -9.74
N ALA A 135 -6.33 10.12 -8.68
CA ALA A 135 -5.83 9.82 -7.34
C ALA A 135 -5.27 8.40 -7.24
N GLY A 136 -5.94 7.41 -7.87
CA GLY A 136 -5.43 6.04 -7.92
C GLY A 136 -4.10 5.92 -8.66
N LEU A 137 -3.92 6.66 -9.76
CA LEU A 137 -2.66 6.73 -10.49
C LEU A 137 -1.54 7.35 -9.64
N ASN A 138 -1.84 8.43 -8.92
CA ASN A 138 -0.87 9.06 -8.02
C ASN A 138 -0.42 8.10 -6.92
N ALA A 139 -1.35 7.36 -6.33
CA ALA A 139 -1.02 6.36 -5.32
C ALA A 139 -0.14 5.24 -5.90
N VAL A 140 -0.46 4.73 -7.10
CA VAL A 140 0.34 3.72 -7.80
C VAL A 140 1.76 4.23 -8.09
N ASN A 141 1.91 5.44 -8.62
CA ASN A 141 3.24 6.02 -8.88
C ASN A 141 4.07 6.09 -7.59
N ARG A 142 3.47 6.48 -6.45
CA ARG A 142 4.16 6.47 -5.16
C ARG A 142 4.54 5.07 -4.67
N MET A 143 3.72 4.06 -4.98
CA MET A 143 4.04 2.67 -4.65
C MET A 143 5.25 2.18 -5.46
N ILE A 144 5.33 2.56 -6.73
CA ILE A 144 6.46 2.28 -7.62
C ILE A 144 7.71 3.01 -7.11
N ASP A 145 7.61 4.31 -6.82
CA ASP A 145 8.72 5.12 -6.28
C ASP A 145 9.26 4.57 -4.95
N ALA A 146 8.38 4.04 -4.11
CA ALA A 146 8.75 3.42 -2.83
C ALA A 146 9.39 2.03 -2.99
N GLY A 147 9.39 1.48 -4.22
CA GLY A 147 10.02 0.20 -4.52
C GLY A 147 9.26 -1.01 -3.95
N ILE A 148 7.92 -0.97 -3.94
CA ILE A 148 7.13 -2.16 -3.60
C ILE A 148 7.38 -3.22 -4.66
N ASN A 149 7.99 -4.33 -4.26
CA ASN A 149 8.40 -5.41 -5.14
C ASN A 149 7.37 -6.55 -5.19
N GLN A 150 7.50 -7.42 -6.21
CA GLN A 150 6.68 -8.62 -6.40
C GLN A 150 5.17 -8.33 -6.59
N VAL A 151 4.84 -7.11 -7.04
CA VAL A 151 3.49 -6.64 -7.32
C VAL A 151 3.48 -6.04 -8.72
N GLU A 152 2.48 -6.36 -9.52
CA GLU A 152 2.28 -5.75 -10.84
C GLU A 152 1.35 -4.54 -10.71
N PHE A 153 1.71 -3.44 -11.36
CA PHE A 153 0.94 -2.21 -11.31
C PHE A 153 0.17 -1.98 -12.61
N VAL A 154 -1.13 -1.66 -12.46
CA VAL A 154 -2.04 -1.37 -13.57
C VAL A 154 -2.64 0.01 -13.36
N ALA A 155 -2.45 0.92 -14.30
CA ALA A 155 -3.07 2.24 -14.31
C ALA A 155 -4.30 2.25 -15.22
N VAL A 156 -5.45 2.68 -14.68
CA VAL A 156 -6.72 2.74 -15.40
C VAL A 156 -7.28 4.16 -15.32
N ASN A 157 -7.49 4.83 -16.44
CA ASN A 157 -8.06 6.18 -16.44
C ASN A 157 -8.81 6.47 -17.77
N THR A 158 -9.75 7.43 -17.68
CA THR A 158 -10.42 8.06 -18.84
C THR A 158 -9.63 9.24 -19.39
N ASP A 159 -8.69 9.80 -18.60
CA ASP A 159 -7.80 10.89 -18.99
C ASP A 159 -6.47 10.33 -19.50
N VAL A 160 -6.24 10.52 -20.80
CA VAL A 160 -5.06 10.00 -21.48
C VAL A 160 -3.78 10.71 -21.06
N GLN A 161 -3.86 11.99 -20.72
CA GLN A 161 -2.68 12.78 -20.33
C GLN A 161 -2.14 12.28 -18.99
N GLN A 162 -3.02 12.09 -18.01
CA GLN A 162 -2.65 11.51 -16.72
C GLN A 162 -2.15 10.08 -16.85
N LEU A 163 -2.75 9.30 -17.75
CA LEU A 163 -2.32 7.93 -17.99
C LEU A 163 -0.91 7.85 -18.58
N GLN A 164 -0.53 8.79 -19.45
CA GLN A 164 0.81 8.83 -20.05
C GLN A 164 1.92 9.07 -19.03
N ILE A 165 1.69 9.93 -18.05
CA ILE A 165 2.67 10.27 -17.00
C ILE A 165 2.72 9.24 -15.85
N SER A 166 1.87 8.23 -15.84
CA SER A 166 1.95 7.15 -14.86
C SER A 166 3.16 6.25 -15.13
N ASP A 167 3.81 5.76 -14.08
CA ASP A 167 4.95 4.86 -14.16
C ASP A 167 4.53 3.38 -14.18
N ALA A 168 3.22 3.08 -14.13
CA ALA A 168 2.71 1.72 -14.18
C ALA A 168 3.06 1.03 -15.51
N GLU A 169 3.48 -0.26 -15.44
CA GLU A 169 3.83 -1.05 -16.63
C GLU A 169 2.63 -1.27 -17.55
N THR A 170 1.46 -1.52 -16.97
CA THR A 170 0.21 -1.73 -17.71
C THR A 170 -0.67 -0.50 -17.60
N LYS A 171 -1.00 0.10 -18.74
CA LYS A 171 -1.86 1.29 -18.82
C LYS A 171 -3.10 0.99 -19.65
N ILE A 172 -4.27 1.22 -19.07
CA ILE A 172 -5.56 0.96 -19.70
C ILE A 172 -6.33 2.27 -19.82
N HIS A 173 -6.48 2.76 -21.03
CA HIS A 173 -7.35 3.90 -21.33
C HIS A 173 -8.78 3.38 -21.53
N ILE A 174 -9.66 3.65 -20.57
CA ILE A 174 -11.07 3.25 -20.60
C ILE A 174 -11.96 4.33 -21.17
N GLY A 175 -13.06 3.94 -21.83
CA GLY A 175 -14.05 4.86 -22.37
C GLY A 175 -13.52 5.72 -23.49
N ARG A 176 -12.75 5.15 -24.42
CA ARG A 176 -12.11 5.89 -25.52
C ARG A 176 -13.10 6.62 -26.42
N GLU A 177 -14.20 5.95 -26.76
CA GLU A 177 -15.25 6.54 -27.61
C GLU A 177 -16.06 7.57 -26.82
N LEU A 178 -16.35 7.26 -25.56
CA LEU A 178 -17.19 8.08 -24.70
C LEU A 178 -16.52 9.40 -24.27
N THR A 179 -15.23 9.36 -23.89
CA THR A 179 -14.53 10.51 -23.28
C THR A 179 -13.51 11.17 -24.19
N GLN A 180 -13.14 10.52 -25.29
CA GLN A 180 -12.10 10.97 -26.22
C GLN A 180 -10.76 11.33 -25.54
N GLY A 181 -10.50 10.72 -24.36
CA GLY A 181 -9.29 10.96 -23.58
C GLY A 181 -9.30 12.20 -22.70
N LEU A 182 -10.42 12.92 -22.61
CA LEU A 182 -10.57 14.17 -21.85
C LEU A 182 -11.00 13.96 -20.39
N GLY A 183 -11.15 12.71 -19.95
CA GLY A 183 -11.62 12.38 -18.62
C GLY A 183 -13.16 12.29 -18.52
N SER A 184 -13.65 11.95 -17.32
CA SER A 184 -15.09 11.72 -17.04
C SER A 184 -15.86 12.98 -16.61
N GLY A 185 -15.24 14.16 -16.58
CA GLY A 185 -15.89 15.41 -16.19
C GLY A 185 -16.44 15.42 -14.74
N SER A 186 -15.84 14.66 -13.83
CA SER A 186 -16.31 14.45 -12.46
C SER A 186 -17.70 13.80 -12.35
N GLU A 187 -18.12 13.06 -13.38
CA GLU A 187 -19.40 12.36 -13.41
C GLU A 187 -19.17 10.84 -13.28
N PRO A 188 -19.60 10.20 -12.15
CA PRO A 188 -19.40 8.77 -11.93
C PRO A 188 -20.09 7.86 -12.94
N SER A 189 -21.24 8.25 -13.48
CA SER A 189 -21.95 7.50 -14.52
C SER A 189 -21.12 7.33 -15.79
N VAL A 190 -20.33 8.35 -16.14
CA VAL A 190 -19.38 8.28 -17.27
C VAL A 190 -18.25 7.32 -16.95
N GLY A 191 -17.75 7.31 -15.69
CA GLY A 191 -16.75 6.34 -15.22
C GLY A 191 -17.23 4.90 -15.30
N VAL A 192 -18.48 4.62 -14.91
CA VAL A 192 -19.12 3.30 -15.05
C VAL A 192 -19.15 2.87 -16.51
N ALA A 193 -19.75 3.70 -17.38
CA ALA A 193 -19.88 3.38 -18.80
C ALA A 193 -18.53 3.18 -19.48
N ALA A 194 -17.52 3.98 -19.12
CA ALA A 194 -16.15 3.85 -19.63
C ALA A 194 -15.50 2.51 -19.23
N ALA A 195 -15.72 2.05 -17.98
CA ALA A 195 -15.22 0.76 -17.54
C ALA A 195 -15.95 -0.41 -18.20
N GLU A 196 -17.26 -0.28 -18.41
CA GLU A 196 -18.07 -1.29 -19.13
C GLU A 196 -17.67 -1.37 -20.61
N GLU A 197 -17.42 -0.26 -21.29
CA GLU A 197 -16.88 -0.24 -22.67
C GLU A 197 -15.57 -1.01 -22.78
N SER A 198 -14.72 -0.91 -21.75
CA SER A 198 -13.37 -1.50 -21.73
C SER A 198 -13.31 -2.84 -20.96
N TYR A 199 -14.46 -3.48 -20.69
CA TYR A 199 -14.58 -4.68 -19.86
C TYR A 199 -13.60 -5.79 -20.25
N ASP A 200 -13.52 -6.14 -21.52
CA ASP A 200 -12.68 -7.25 -21.99
C ASP A 200 -11.19 -6.93 -21.86
N GLN A 201 -10.80 -5.65 -22.04
CA GLN A 201 -9.41 -5.20 -21.86
C GLN A 201 -8.99 -5.31 -20.40
N ILE A 202 -9.84 -4.85 -19.47
CA ILE A 202 -9.60 -4.95 -18.01
C ILE A 202 -9.53 -6.43 -17.61
N LYS A 203 -10.49 -7.24 -18.05
CA LYS A 203 -10.54 -8.68 -17.77
C LYS A 203 -9.30 -9.42 -18.27
N HIS A 204 -8.78 -9.03 -19.43
CA HIS A 204 -7.55 -9.60 -19.99
C HIS A 204 -6.33 -9.27 -19.11
N ALA A 205 -6.22 -8.03 -18.65
CA ALA A 205 -5.11 -7.57 -17.81
C ALA A 205 -5.08 -8.24 -16.43
N LEU A 206 -6.27 -8.54 -15.87
CA LEU A 206 -6.39 -9.14 -14.54
C LEU A 206 -6.40 -10.68 -14.54
N ARG A 207 -6.28 -11.34 -15.71
CA ARG A 207 -6.36 -12.80 -15.79
C ARG A 207 -5.18 -13.49 -15.09
N GLY A 208 -5.51 -14.49 -14.27
CA GLY A 208 -4.53 -15.32 -13.56
C GLY A 208 -3.89 -14.61 -12.36
N THR A 209 -4.54 -13.58 -11.84
CA THR A 209 -4.14 -12.90 -10.62
C THR A 209 -4.84 -13.53 -9.42
N ASP A 210 -4.11 -13.73 -8.33
CA ASP A 210 -4.64 -14.32 -7.09
C ASP A 210 -5.25 -13.26 -6.18
N MET A 211 -4.68 -12.04 -6.20
CA MET A 211 -5.12 -10.91 -5.38
C MET A 211 -5.08 -9.60 -6.18
N VAL A 212 -6.16 -8.83 -6.11
CA VAL A 212 -6.28 -7.53 -6.77
C VAL A 212 -6.59 -6.46 -5.73
N PHE A 213 -5.70 -5.49 -5.62
CA PHE A 213 -6.00 -4.24 -4.93
C PHE A 213 -6.61 -3.24 -5.93
N VAL A 214 -7.76 -2.68 -5.58
CA VAL A 214 -8.37 -1.59 -6.33
C VAL A 214 -8.20 -0.31 -5.52
N THR A 215 -7.33 0.60 -5.98
CA THR A 215 -7.06 1.86 -5.30
C THR A 215 -7.61 3.04 -6.09
N ALA A 216 -8.35 3.90 -5.41
CA ALA A 216 -8.98 5.08 -6.02
C ALA A 216 -9.20 6.20 -4.98
N GLY A 217 -9.31 7.42 -5.47
CA GLY A 217 -9.91 8.51 -4.72
C GLY A 217 -11.39 8.63 -5.09
N GLU A 218 -12.25 8.42 -4.11
CA GLU A 218 -13.69 8.52 -4.28
C GLU A 218 -14.17 9.99 -4.33
N GLY A 219 -15.30 10.22 -4.99
CA GLY A 219 -15.88 11.56 -5.17
C GLY A 219 -15.52 12.23 -6.49
N GLY A 220 -14.64 11.62 -7.30
CA GLY A 220 -14.41 11.97 -8.70
C GLY A 220 -15.35 11.20 -9.64
N GLY A 221 -15.12 11.31 -10.93
CA GLY A 221 -15.91 10.56 -11.91
C GLY A 221 -15.32 9.19 -12.20
N THR A 222 -14.06 9.12 -12.66
CA THR A 222 -13.42 7.87 -13.07
C THR A 222 -13.20 6.91 -11.89
N GLY A 223 -12.59 7.38 -10.79
CA GLY A 223 -12.34 6.54 -9.61
C GLY A 223 -13.64 5.95 -9.06
N THR A 224 -14.60 6.83 -8.75
CA THR A 224 -15.89 6.47 -8.15
C THR A 224 -16.73 5.53 -9.02
N GLY A 225 -16.71 5.75 -10.35
CA GLY A 225 -17.52 4.95 -11.28
C GLY A 225 -16.85 3.65 -11.71
N ALA A 226 -15.57 3.69 -12.06
CA ALA A 226 -14.89 2.54 -12.64
C ALA A 226 -14.39 1.53 -11.59
N ALA A 227 -14.00 1.97 -10.37
CA ALA A 227 -13.47 1.07 -9.35
C ALA A 227 -14.41 -0.09 -9.00
N PRO A 228 -15.73 0.10 -8.79
CA PRO A 228 -16.65 -1.01 -8.54
C PRO A 228 -16.74 -2.01 -9.70
N ILE A 229 -16.68 -1.54 -10.95
CA ILE A 229 -16.72 -2.41 -12.14
C ILE A 229 -15.45 -3.26 -12.23
N ILE A 230 -14.28 -2.63 -11.98
CA ILE A 230 -12.99 -3.33 -11.96
C ILE A 230 -12.97 -4.37 -10.85
N ALA A 231 -13.45 -4.03 -9.64
CA ALA A 231 -13.57 -4.96 -8.53
C ALA A 231 -14.45 -6.17 -8.88
N LYS A 232 -15.61 -5.94 -9.50
CA LYS A 232 -16.49 -6.98 -10.00
C LYS A 232 -15.81 -7.90 -11.01
N ILE A 233 -15.02 -7.34 -11.93
CA ILE A 233 -14.26 -8.12 -12.91
C ILE A 233 -13.22 -8.99 -12.19
N ALA A 234 -12.42 -8.42 -11.28
CA ALA A 234 -11.42 -9.14 -10.51
C ALA A 234 -12.04 -10.31 -9.72
N LYS A 235 -13.12 -10.04 -8.99
CA LYS A 235 -13.87 -11.06 -8.25
C LYS A 235 -14.42 -12.16 -9.15
N SER A 236 -14.91 -11.82 -10.34
CA SER A 236 -15.41 -12.81 -11.32
C SER A 236 -14.33 -13.74 -11.84
N LEU A 237 -13.07 -13.34 -11.77
CA LEU A 237 -11.89 -14.13 -12.12
C LEU A 237 -11.39 -15.02 -10.97
N GLY A 238 -11.98 -14.91 -9.76
CA GLY A 238 -11.61 -15.66 -8.56
C GLY A 238 -10.46 -15.05 -7.77
N ALA A 239 -10.05 -13.82 -8.09
CA ALA A 239 -9.06 -13.10 -7.32
C ALA A 239 -9.64 -12.59 -5.99
N LEU A 240 -8.87 -12.67 -4.90
CA LEU A 240 -9.19 -11.96 -3.66
C LEU A 240 -9.16 -10.45 -3.96
N THR A 241 -10.30 -9.77 -3.80
CA THR A 241 -10.46 -8.38 -4.23
C THR A 241 -10.56 -7.45 -3.04
N VAL A 242 -9.56 -6.57 -2.89
CA VAL A 242 -9.45 -5.62 -1.79
C VAL A 242 -9.53 -4.20 -2.33
N GLY A 243 -10.53 -3.43 -1.90
CA GLY A 243 -10.64 -2.02 -2.19
C GLY A 243 -9.90 -1.20 -1.12
N ILE A 244 -8.99 -0.31 -1.51
CA ILE A 244 -8.34 0.64 -0.61
C ILE A 244 -8.53 2.03 -1.21
N VAL A 245 -9.43 2.83 -0.63
CA VAL A 245 -9.87 4.09 -1.23
C VAL A 245 -9.89 5.23 -0.23
N THR A 246 -9.68 6.45 -0.73
CA THR A 246 -9.81 7.67 0.06
C THR A 246 -11.13 8.37 -0.21
N THR A 247 -11.69 9.05 0.80
CA THR A 247 -12.80 9.98 0.62
C THR A 247 -12.33 11.42 0.71
N PRO A 248 -12.99 12.36 0.00
CA PRO A 248 -12.52 13.74 -0.14
C PRO A 248 -12.50 14.50 1.18
N PHE A 249 -11.64 15.50 1.26
CA PHE A 249 -11.66 16.49 2.33
C PHE A 249 -12.96 17.31 2.32
N LYS A 250 -13.35 17.82 3.49
CA LYS A 250 -14.56 18.68 3.63
C LYS A 250 -14.55 19.91 2.73
N PHE A 251 -13.38 20.51 2.52
CA PHE A 251 -13.23 21.68 1.67
C PHE A 251 -13.46 21.41 0.18
N GLU A 252 -13.41 20.13 -0.27
CA GLU A 252 -13.68 19.75 -1.66
C GLU A 252 -15.19 19.82 -2.00
N GLY A 253 -16.04 19.97 -1.02
CA GLY A 253 -17.47 20.25 -1.18
C GLY A 253 -18.39 19.05 -1.00
N THR A 254 -19.66 19.36 -0.71
CA THR A 254 -20.70 18.38 -0.38
C THR A 254 -21.10 17.47 -1.53
N LYS A 255 -21.04 17.96 -2.77
CA LYS A 255 -21.34 17.16 -3.97
C LYS A 255 -20.35 16.01 -4.08
N ARG A 256 -19.05 16.33 -3.94
CA ARG A 256 -17.97 15.35 -4.05
C ARG A 256 -18.04 14.30 -2.94
N ARG A 257 -18.39 14.73 -1.72
CA ARG A 257 -18.64 13.82 -0.59
C ARG A 257 -19.81 12.86 -0.86
N GLY A 258 -20.95 13.35 -1.30
CA GLY A 258 -22.12 12.49 -1.60
C GLY A 258 -21.83 11.48 -2.73
N GLN A 259 -21.05 11.89 -3.73
CA GLN A 259 -20.57 10.98 -4.77
C GLN A 259 -19.64 9.92 -4.19
N ALA A 260 -18.73 10.29 -3.28
CA ALA A 260 -17.82 9.37 -2.61
C ALA A 260 -18.56 8.33 -1.77
N GLU A 261 -19.53 8.74 -0.96
CA GLU A 261 -20.36 7.84 -0.17
C GLU A 261 -21.07 6.79 -1.05
N THR A 262 -21.66 7.25 -2.17
CA THR A 262 -22.33 6.35 -3.12
C THR A 262 -21.33 5.38 -3.77
N GLY A 263 -20.13 5.86 -4.15
CA GLY A 263 -19.07 5.05 -4.75
C GLY A 263 -18.52 4.00 -3.80
N VAL A 264 -18.23 4.39 -2.56
CA VAL A 264 -17.78 3.49 -1.50
C VAL A 264 -18.80 2.37 -1.25
N ASP A 265 -20.11 2.69 -1.22
CA ASP A 265 -21.15 1.69 -1.04
C ASP A 265 -21.29 0.75 -2.25
N ALA A 266 -21.03 1.24 -3.45
CA ALA A 266 -20.97 0.40 -4.65
C ALA A 266 -19.74 -0.52 -4.61
N LEU A 267 -18.57 0.02 -4.25
CA LEU A 267 -17.32 -0.73 -4.16
C LEU A 267 -17.39 -1.85 -3.10
N ARG A 268 -17.97 -1.56 -1.92
CA ARG A 268 -18.17 -2.55 -0.84
C ARG A 268 -18.98 -3.78 -1.25
N ARG A 269 -19.90 -3.63 -2.19
CA ARG A 269 -20.70 -4.75 -2.70
C ARG A 269 -19.92 -5.68 -3.61
N GLU A 270 -18.92 -5.15 -4.28
CA GLU A 270 -18.15 -5.87 -5.29
C GLU A 270 -16.80 -6.40 -4.75
N CYS A 271 -16.22 -5.78 -3.73
CA CYS A 271 -15.00 -6.25 -3.07
C CYS A 271 -15.26 -7.36 -2.03
N ASP A 272 -14.23 -8.11 -1.68
CA ASP A 272 -14.23 -9.00 -0.52
C ASP A 272 -13.99 -8.20 0.76
N THR A 273 -13.05 -7.28 0.72
CA THR A 273 -12.73 -6.34 1.79
C THR A 273 -12.61 -4.93 1.23
N THR A 274 -13.12 -3.94 1.96
CA THR A 274 -12.96 -2.53 1.58
C THR A 274 -12.44 -1.72 2.77
N ILE A 275 -11.28 -1.11 2.59
CA ILE A 275 -10.65 -0.16 3.51
C ILE A 275 -10.94 1.25 2.99
N VAL A 276 -11.59 2.05 3.81
CA VAL A 276 -11.94 3.44 3.47
C VAL A 276 -11.15 4.39 4.36
N ILE A 277 -10.41 5.29 3.76
CA ILE A 277 -9.56 6.27 4.44
C ILE A 277 -10.19 7.65 4.28
N PRO A 278 -10.81 8.21 5.33
CA PRO A 278 -11.35 9.56 5.27
C PRO A 278 -10.21 10.59 5.31
N ASN A 279 -9.99 11.35 4.22
CA ASN A 279 -8.93 12.37 4.19
C ASN A 279 -9.09 13.43 5.31
N ASP A 280 -10.32 13.70 5.75
CA ASP A 280 -10.57 14.60 6.88
C ASP A 280 -9.84 14.18 8.17
N ARG A 281 -9.65 12.88 8.39
CA ARG A 281 -8.94 12.35 9.56
C ARG A 281 -7.44 12.62 9.50
N LEU A 282 -6.90 12.75 8.30
CA LEU A 282 -5.49 13.12 8.14
C LEU A 282 -5.21 14.53 8.63
N LEU A 283 -6.21 15.43 8.60
CA LEU A 283 -6.07 16.80 9.11
C LEU A 283 -5.80 16.84 10.63
N GLU A 284 -6.11 15.78 11.37
CA GLU A 284 -5.88 15.69 12.81
C GLU A 284 -4.39 15.49 13.15
N VAL A 285 -3.62 14.95 12.21
CA VAL A 285 -2.18 14.67 12.35
C VAL A 285 -1.30 15.63 11.57
N LEU A 286 -1.89 16.48 10.72
CA LEU A 286 -1.15 17.44 9.90
C LEU A 286 -0.89 18.75 10.66
N ASP A 287 0.31 19.31 10.45
CA ASP A 287 0.63 20.63 10.93
C ASP A 287 -0.17 21.72 10.21
N LYS A 288 -0.52 22.78 10.92
CA LYS A 288 -1.25 23.94 10.34
C LYS A 288 -0.52 24.61 9.17
N SER A 289 0.77 24.39 9.05
CA SER A 289 1.62 24.91 7.96
C SER A 289 1.69 23.98 6.74
N THR A 290 1.10 22.79 6.80
CA THR A 290 1.11 21.81 5.71
C THR A 290 0.41 22.37 4.48
N SER A 291 1.08 22.35 3.32
CA SER A 291 0.49 22.81 2.08
C SER A 291 -0.62 21.85 1.61
N MET A 292 -1.56 22.36 0.80
CA MET A 292 -2.60 21.52 0.22
C MET A 292 -2.03 20.38 -0.65
N LEU A 293 -0.95 20.65 -1.38
CA LEU A 293 -0.26 19.64 -2.17
C LEU A 293 0.32 18.53 -1.28
N ASP A 294 0.91 18.89 -0.15
CA ASP A 294 1.49 17.90 0.77
C ASP A 294 0.40 17.11 1.50
N ALA A 295 -0.75 17.71 1.80
CA ALA A 295 -1.90 17.00 2.35
C ALA A 295 -2.40 15.88 1.40
N PHE A 296 -2.49 16.15 0.09
CA PHE A 296 -2.80 15.12 -0.89
C PHE A 296 -1.71 14.05 -1.01
N LYS A 297 -0.43 14.47 -0.94
CA LYS A 297 0.67 13.52 -0.93
C LYS A 297 0.62 12.56 0.26
N ILE A 298 0.21 13.04 1.42
CA ILE A 298 0.04 12.21 2.61
C ILE A 298 -1.14 11.25 2.45
N ALA A 299 -2.25 11.69 1.85
CA ALA A 299 -3.36 10.80 1.54
C ALA A 299 -2.97 9.66 0.59
N ASP A 300 -2.19 9.99 -0.46
CA ASP A 300 -1.65 8.97 -1.38
C ASP A 300 -0.68 8.03 -0.66
N ASP A 301 0.13 8.55 0.28
CA ASP A 301 1.09 7.74 1.04
C ASP A 301 0.39 6.77 2.01
N VAL A 302 -0.74 7.16 2.58
CA VAL A 302 -1.56 6.25 3.41
C VAL A 302 -2.11 5.10 2.57
N LEU A 303 -2.56 5.36 1.33
CA LEU A 303 -2.94 4.29 0.39
C LEU A 303 -1.77 3.35 0.11
N ARG A 304 -0.57 3.89 -0.11
CA ARG A 304 0.66 3.13 -0.30
C ARG A 304 0.96 2.24 0.90
N GLN A 305 0.93 2.80 2.11
CA GLN A 305 1.19 2.05 3.35
C GLN A 305 0.17 0.93 3.57
N GLY A 306 -1.09 1.16 3.23
CA GLY A 306 -2.13 0.14 3.30
C GLY A 306 -1.88 -1.05 2.37
N VAL A 307 -1.53 -0.77 1.12
CA VAL A 307 -1.15 -1.83 0.16
C VAL A 307 0.13 -2.52 0.61
N GLN A 308 1.16 -1.75 0.95
CA GLN A 308 2.47 -2.28 1.35
C GLN A 308 2.34 -3.20 2.57
N GLY A 309 1.64 -2.79 3.62
CA GLY A 309 1.50 -3.59 4.84
C GLY A 309 0.85 -4.97 4.63
N ILE A 310 0.02 -5.11 3.59
CA ILE A 310 -0.56 -6.41 3.21
C ILE A 310 0.38 -7.18 2.28
N CYS A 311 0.97 -6.50 1.30
CA CYS A 311 1.89 -7.12 0.35
C CYS A 311 3.13 -7.69 1.05
N ASP A 312 3.73 -6.91 1.95
CA ASP A 312 4.95 -7.32 2.68
C ASP A 312 4.75 -8.61 3.44
N LEU A 313 3.56 -8.83 4.02
CA LEU A 313 3.22 -10.06 4.73
C LEU A 313 3.17 -11.30 3.83
N ILE A 314 2.86 -11.11 2.54
CA ILE A 314 2.69 -12.21 1.56
C ILE A 314 3.96 -12.45 0.76
N THR A 315 4.71 -11.38 0.47
CA THR A 315 5.78 -11.40 -0.54
C THR A 315 7.18 -11.40 0.04
N LEU A 316 7.37 -10.82 1.23
CA LEU A 316 8.70 -10.75 1.84
C LEU A 316 8.93 -11.95 2.76
N PRO A 317 10.10 -12.61 2.65
CA PRO A 317 10.49 -13.59 3.65
C PRO A 317 10.69 -12.89 4.99
N GLY A 318 9.88 -13.24 5.97
CA GLY A 318 9.90 -12.65 7.30
C GLY A 318 10.53 -13.55 8.36
N LEU A 319 10.59 -13.07 9.61
CA LEU A 319 10.85 -13.90 10.77
C LEU A 319 9.68 -14.83 11.07
N ILE A 320 8.47 -14.38 10.73
CA ILE A 320 7.22 -15.12 10.82
C ILE A 320 6.51 -14.91 9.50
N ASP A 321 6.53 -15.97 8.68
CA ASP A 321 5.90 -15.94 7.36
C ASP A 321 4.41 -16.24 7.47
N LEU A 322 3.61 -15.50 6.72
CA LEU A 322 2.20 -15.77 6.51
C LEU A 322 2.00 -16.31 5.10
N ASP A 323 1.24 -17.37 4.96
CA ASP A 323 0.86 -17.81 3.63
C ASP A 323 -0.35 -16.99 3.10
N PHE A 324 -0.48 -16.97 1.78
CA PHE A 324 -1.58 -16.25 1.13
C PHE A 324 -2.96 -16.79 1.54
N ALA A 325 -3.07 -18.07 1.91
CA ALA A 325 -4.33 -18.68 2.32
C ALA A 325 -4.82 -18.12 3.65
N ASP A 326 -3.91 -17.81 4.58
CA ASP A 326 -4.24 -17.18 5.85
C ASP A 326 -4.80 -15.76 5.65
N VAL A 327 -4.11 -14.96 4.83
CA VAL A 327 -4.58 -13.60 4.46
C VAL A 327 -5.94 -13.68 3.77
N ARG A 328 -6.13 -14.61 2.84
CA ARG A 328 -7.41 -14.84 2.18
C ARG A 328 -8.51 -15.17 3.18
N THR A 329 -8.26 -16.04 4.14
CA THR A 329 -9.27 -16.46 5.15
C THR A 329 -9.81 -15.28 5.96
N VAL A 330 -8.95 -14.32 6.32
CA VAL A 330 -9.35 -13.14 7.11
C VAL A 330 -10.03 -12.08 6.25
N MET A 331 -9.69 -11.98 4.96
CA MET A 331 -10.13 -10.89 4.10
C MET A 331 -11.30 -11.26 3.19
N GLU A 332 -11.49 -12.54 2.84
CA GLU A 332 -12.54 -12.97 1.92
C GLU A 332 -13.94 -12.75 2.54
N GLY A 333 -14.78 -11.98 1.83
CA GLY A 333 -16.14 -11.69 2.24
C GLY A 333 -16.27 -10.96 3.58
N SER A 334 -15.22 -10.32 4.09
CA SER A 334 -15.23 -9.64 5.38
C SER A 334 -15.88 -8.24 5.34
N GLY A 335 -16.11 -7.68 4.15
CA GLY A 335 -16.82 -6.42 3.95
C GLY A 335 -15.99 -5.20 4.32
N SER A 336 -16.40 -4.44 5.35
CA SER A 336 -15.64 -3.25 5.78
C SER A 336 -14.48 -3.62 6.67
N ALA A 337 -13.33 -2.96 6.45
CA ALA A 337 -12.17 -3.06 7.29
C ALA A 337 -11.66 -1.67 7.68
N LEU A 338 -11.03 -1.58 8.85
CA LEU A 338 -10.32 -0.39 9.32
C LEU A 338 -8.84 -0.68 9.34
N MET A 339 -8.05 0.36 9.11
CA MET A 339 -6.60 0.28 9.11
C MET A 339 -6.02 1.30 10.07
N GLY A 340 -5.07 0.88 10.90
CA GLY A 340 -4.28 1.77 11.74
C GLY A 340 -2.80 1.54 11.50
N ILE A 341 -2.04 2.63 11.52
CA ILE A 341 -0.59 2.61 11.33
C ILE A 341 0.05 3.36 12.48
N GLY A 342 1.08 2.77 13.07
CA GLY A 342 1.89 3.39 14.10
C GLY A 342 3.35 3.06 13.92
N PHE A 343 4.21 3.99 14.31
CA PHE A 343 5.66 3.79 14.31
C PHE A 343 6.29 4.37 15.56
N SER A 344 7.43 3.81 15.95
CA SER A 344 8.26 4.35 17.01
C SER A 344 9.74 4.13 16.69
N SER A 345 10.58 5.09 17.11
CA SER A 345 12.04 5.09 16.92
C SER A 345 12.79 5.13 18.26
N GLY A 346 12.20 4.63 19.31
CA GLY A 346 12.83 4.55 20.64
C GLY A 346 13.76 3.34 20.79
N THR A 347 14.56 3.34 21.85
CA THR A 347 15.39 2.17 22.23
C THR A 347 14.70 1.24 23.23
N GLU A 348 13.70 1.74 23.95
CA GLU A 348 12.92 0.98 24.92
C GLU A 348 11.44 1.03 24.56
N ASN A 349 10.75 -0.10 24.60
CA ASN A 349 9.31 -0.25 24.35
C ASN A 349 8.81 0.27 22.96
N ARG A 350 9.69 0.43 21.96
CA ARG A 350 9.32 0.99 20.64
C ARG A 350 8.22 0.18 19.95
N ALA A 351 8.22 -1.14 20.06
CA ALA A 351 7.21 -1.98 19.46
C ALA A 351 5.84 -1.83 20.14
N ARG A 352 5.81 -1.75 21.46
CA ARG A 352 4.61 -1.44 22.24
C ARG A 352 4.05 -0.06 21.86
N GLU A 353 4.90 0.96 21.84
CA GLU A 353 4.48 2.32 21.45
C GLU A 353 3.95 2.38 20.02
N ALA A 354 4.59 1.68 19.08
CA ALA A 354 4.13 1.61 17.70
C ALA A 354 2.75 0.94 17.62
N ALA A 355 2.52 -0.16 18.35
CA ALA A 355 1.24 -0.83 18.42
C ALA A 355 0.14 0.05 19.03
N GLU A 356 0.44 0.75 20.15
CA GLU A 356 -0.49 1.69 20.75
C GLU A 356 -0.84 2.87 19.83
N ARG A 357 0.15 3.38 19.08
CA ARG A 357 -0.08 4.43 18.08
C ARG A 357 -0.92 3.94 16.91
N ALA A 358 -0.70 2.70 16.48
CA ALA A 358 -1.54 2.07 15.44
C ALA A 358 -2.99 1.98 15.88
N LEU A 359 -3.25 1.56 17.13
CA LEU A 359 -4.60 1.50 17.69
C LEU A 359 -5.28 2.88 17.88
N ARG A 360 -4.46 3.91 18.16
CA ARG A 360 -4.92 5.30 18.30
C ARG A 360 -4.87 6.09 16.98
N SER A 361 -4.58 5.40 15.88
CA SER A 361 -4.54 6.06 14.58
C SER A 361 -5.88 6.75 14.29
N PRO A 362 -5.89 8.01 13.83
CA PRO A 362 -7.12 8.70 13.47
C PRO A 362 -7.88 8.03 12.32
N LEU A 363 -7.23 7.10 11.63
CA LEU A 363 -7.85 6.29 10.58
C LEU A 363 -8.79 5.22 11.14
N ILE A 364 -8.70 4.91 12.43
CA ILE A 364 -9.59 3.98 13.13
C ILE A 364 -10.71 4.80 13.75
N ASP A 365 -11.87 4.78 13.13
CA ASP A 365 -13.06 5.56 13.52
C ASP A 365 -13.85 4.95 14.67
N THR A 366 -13.72 3.67 14.89
CA THR A 366 -14.49 2.89 15.85
C THR A 366 -13.58 1.99 16.67
N GLU A 367 -14.02 1.61 17.85
CA GLU A 367 -13.33 0.60 18.63
C GLU A 367 -13.22 -0.69 17.81
N LEU A 368 -12.05 -1.36 17.86
CA LEU A 368 -11.80 -2.63 17.18
C LEU A 368 -12.61 -3.79 17.79
N HIS A 369 -13.38 -3.52 18.86
CA HIS A 369 -14.28 -4.47 19.47
C HIS A 369 -15.33 -4.97 18.46
N GLY A 370 -15.35 -6.28 18.25
CA GLY A 370 -16.26 -6.92 17.29
C GLY A 370 -15.66 -7.16 15.91
N ALA A 371 -14.37 -6.87 15.71
CA ALA A 371 -13.64 -7.34 14.54
C ALA A 371 -13.60 -8.87 14.54
N ARG A 372 -13.90 -9.50 13.40
CA ARG A 372 -13.81 -10.96 13.25
C ARG A 372 -12.39 -11.42 12.96
N GLY A 373 -11.62 -10.60 12.26
CA GLY A 373 -10.25 -10.87 11.95
C GLY A 373 -9.38 -9.62 12.12
N ILE A 374 -8.16 -9.83 12.58
CA ILE A 374 -7.13 -8.79 12.66
C ILE A 374 -5.90 -9.31 11.94
N LEU A 375 -5.43 -8.55 10.97
CA LEU A 375 -4.15 -8.76 10.31
C LEU A 375 -3.17 -7.74 10.91
N LEU A 376 -2.07 -8.24 11.47
CA LEU A 376 -1.05 -7.45 12.14
C LEU A 376 0.28 -7.60 11.39
N SER A 377 0.76 -6.52 10.80
CA SER A 377 2.09 -6.45 10.19
C SER A 377 3.03 -5.69 11.11
N ILE A 378 4.17 -6.28 11.43
CA ILE A 378 5.24 -5.67 12.22
C ILE A 378 6.47 -5.63 11.33
N ALA A 379 6.98 -4.44 11.04
CA ALA A 379 8.19 -4.24 10.25
C ALA A 379 9.25 -3.51 11.08
N GLY A 380 10.48 -3.99 11.03
CA GLY A 380 11.60 -3.37 11.73
C GLY A 380 12.92 -3.66 11.03
N GLY A 381 14.02 -3.11 11.54
CA GLY A 381 15.35 -3.40 11.06
C GLY A 381 15.86 -4.77 11.55
N ASP A 382 17.12 -5.06 11.24
CA ASP A 382 17.85 -6.25 11.72
C ASP A 382 17.97 -6.32 13.25
N ASP A 383 17.71 -5.22 13.92
CA ASP A 383 17.68 -5.05 15.38
C ASP A 383 16.32 -5.41 16.02
N LEU A 384 15.31 -5.82 15.24
CA LEU A 384 14.00 -6.23 15.74
C LEU A 384 14.09 -7.55 16.49
N THR A 385 13.64 -7.56 17.74
CA THR A 385 13.69 -8.74 18.60
C THR A 385 12.36 -9.47 18.68
N LEU A 386 12.41 -10.77 18.97
CA LEU A 386 11.20 -11.58 19.19
C LEU A 386 10.36 -11.06 20.36
N LEU A 387 10.99 -10.50 21.38
CA LEU A 387 10.30 -9.92 22.54
C LEU A 387 9.46 -8.72 22.11
N GLU A 388 10.02 -7.84 21.28
CA GLU A 388 9.31 -6.67 20.74
C GLU A 388 8.11 -7.09 19.89
N VAL A 389 8.26 -8.11 19.04
CA VAL A 389 7.15 -8.67 18.24
C VAL A 389 6.04 -9.19 19.17
N ASN A 390 6.41 -9.91 20.23
CA ASN A 390 5.45 -10.42 21.21
C ASN A 390 4.74 -9.27 21.97
N GLU A 391 5.46 -8.24 22.38
CA GLU A 391 4.89 -7.08 23.06
C GLU A 391 3.88 -6.33 22.18
N ALA A 392 4.19 -6.12 20.90
CA ALA A 392 3.26 -5.50 19.95
C ALA A 392 1.99 -6.37 19.77
N ALA A 393 2.17 -7.68 19.61
CA ALA A 393 1.04 -8.61 19.45
C ALA A 393 0.15 -8.66 20.71
N GLU A 394 0.74 -8.60 21.91
CA GLU A 394 0.01 -8.58 23.19
C GLU A 394 -0.87 -7.33 23.31
N VAL A 395 -0.36 -6.14 22.91
CA VAL A 395 -1.14 -4.89 22.91
C VAL A 395 -2.36 -5.01 22.01
N ILE A 396 -2.22 -5.57 20.82
CA ILE A 396 -3.34 -5.75 19.88
C ILE A 396 -4.33 -6.78 20.43
N LYS A 397 -3.83 -7.90 20.99
CA LYS A 397 -4.67 -8.95 21.58
C LYS A 397 -5.56 -8.44 22.71
N GLN A 398 -5.08 -7.49 23.52
CA GLN A 398 -5.88 -6.89 24.62
C GLN A 398 -7.07 -6.08 24.13
N THR A 399 -7.07 -5.62 22.87
CA THR A 399 -8.18 -4.88 22.26
C THR A 399 -9.13 -5.77 21.46
N ALA A 400 -8.74 -7.00 21.20
CA ALA A 400 -9.54 -8.00 20.48
C ALA A 400 -10.49 -8.75 21.42
N THR A 401 -11.52 -9.36 20.86
CA THR A 401 -12.41 -10.29 21.58
C THR A 401 -11.89 -11.73 21.48
N ASP A 402 -12.33 -12.62 22.37
CA ASP A 402 -11.90 -14.03 22.36
C ASP A 402 -12.21 -14.75 21.05
N ASP A 403 -13.22 -14.30 20.31
CA ASP A 403 -13.62 -14.88 19.01
C ASP A 403 -12.86 -14.27 17.82
N THR A 404 -11.99 -13.27 18.05
CA THR A 404 -11.25 -12.59 16.98
C THR A 404 -10.09 -13.46 16.51
N GLN A 405 -10.03 -13.76 15.23
CA GLN A 405 -8.87 -14.41 14.62
C GLN A 405 -7.77 -13.37 14.40
N ILE A 406 -6.64 -13.50 15.09
CA ILE A 406 -5.48 -12.62 14.91
C ILE A 406 -4.43 -13.37 14.11
N ILE A 407 -4.04 -12.80 12.98
CA ILE A 407 -2.95 -13.26 12.13
C ILE A 407 -1.88 -12.19 12.14
N PHE A 408 -0.64 -12.57 12.41
CA PHE A 408 0.46 -11.62 12.47
C PHE A 408 1.68 -12.12 11.71
N GLY A 409 2.41 -11.21 11.08
CA GLY A 409 3.69 -11.45 10.47
C GLY A 409 4.71 -10.40 10.90
N ALA A 410 5.98 -10.78 10.85
CA ALA A 410 7.10 -9.91 11.18
C ALA A 410 8.11 -9.92 10.05
N THR A 411 8.35 -8.76 9.43
CA THR A 411 9.27 -8.57 8.31
C THR A 411 10.48 -7.73 8.73
N ILE A 412 11.65 -8.05 8.13
CA ILE A 412 12.86 -7.28 8.34
C ILE A 412 13.12 -6.43 7.09
N ASP A 413 13.32 -5.13 7.32
CA ASP A 413 13.74 -4.17 6.30
C ASP A 413 14.92 -3.37 6.85
N ASP A 414 16.10 -3.53 6.27
CA ASP A 414 17.34 -2.85 6.71
C ASP A 414 17.22 -1.32 6.75
N ARG A 415 16.26 -0.75 5.99
CA ARG A 415 15.97 0.69 5.99
C ARG A 415 15.31 1.17 7.29
N LEU A 416 14.75 0.26 8.08
CA LEU A 416 14.03 0.54 9.32
C LEU A 416 14.88 0.34 10.59
N THR A 417 16.21 0.22 10.46
CA THR A 417 17.10 0.07 11.63
C THR A 417 16.82 1.15 12.68
N GLY A 418 16.59 0.76 13.92
CA GLY A 418 16.22 1.65 15.02
C GLY A 418 14.74 2.06 15.06
N GLN A 419 13.92 1.59 14.13
CA GLN A 419 12.49 1.89 14.05
C GLN A 419 11.64 0.63 14.03
N VAL A 420 10.44 0.71 14.55
CA VAL A 420 9.41 -0.34 14.43
C VAL A 420 8.14 0.28 13.88
N TRP A 421 7.61 -0.32 12.85
CA TRP A 421 6.34 0.03 12.22
C TRP A 421 5.32 -1.08 12.49
N VAL A 422 4.12 -0.68 12.87
CA VAL A 422 3.01 -1.60 13.14
C VAL A 422 1.82 -1.16 12.30
N THR A 423 1.34 -2.05 11.44
CA THR A 423 0.11 -1.86 10.68
C THR A 423 -0.93 -2.88 11.16
N VAL A 424 -2.09 -2.38 11.54
CA VAL A 424 -3.23 -3.19 12.00
C VAL A 424 -4.36 -3.04 11.01
N ILE A 425 -4.89 -4.15 10.52
CA ILE A 425 -6.07 -4.16 9.65
C ILE A 425 -7.13 -5.02 10.34
N ALA A 426 -8.21 -4.39 10.79
CA ALA A 426 -9.33 -5.06 11.44
C ALA A 426 -10.47 -5.26 10.45
N THR A 427 -10.90 -6.50 10.27
CA THR A 427 -11.89 -6.90 9.27
C THR A 427 -13.18 -7.39 9.92
N GLY A 428 -14.28 -7.41 9.16
CA GLY A 428 -15.56 -7.92 9.64
C GLY A 428 -16.29 -6.99 10.61
N LEU A 429 -15.93 -5.69 10.61
CA LEU A 429 -16.58 -4.66 11.40
C LEU A 429 -17.96 -4.30 10.82
N GLY A 430 -18.99 -4.24 11.67
CA GLY A 430 -20.34 -3.81 11.25
C GLY A 430 -21.21 -4.89 10.59
N GLY A 431 -20.81 -6.13 10.66
CA GLY A 431 -21.64 -7.26 10.22
C GLY A 431 -22.87 -7.45 11.11
N THR A 432 -23.98 -6.73 10.82
CA THR A 432 -25.30 -7.27 11.15
C THR A 432 -25.40 -8.60 10.43
N GLY A 433 -25.32 -9.70 11.18
CA GLY A 433 -25.26 -11.05 10.65
C GLY A 433 -26.34 -11.31 9.61
N ARG A 434 -25.97 -11.24 8.33
CA ARG A 434 -26.59 -12.10 7.35
C ARG A 434 -25.99 -13.49 7.60
N GLY A 435 -26.60 -14.18 8.58
CA GLY A 435 -26.45 -15.62 8.70
C GLY A 435 -26.88 -16.23 7.37
N GLY A 436 -25.91 -16.48 6.49
CA GLY A 436 -26.09 -17.52 5.51
C GLY A 436 -26.44 -18.82 6.26
N PRO A 437 -27.24 -19.72 5.70
CA PRO A 437 -27.58 -20.95 6.38
C PRO A 437 -26.27 -21.67 6.73
N ARG A 438 -25.96 -21.74 8.04
CA ARG A 438 -24.89 -22.61 8.54
C ARG A 438 -25.27 -24.00 8.08
N THR A 439 -24.57 -24.54 7.14
CA THR A 439 -24.56 -25.98 6.91
C THR A 439 -24.03 -26.59 8.21
N PRO A 440 -24.84 -27.37 8.96
CA PRO A 440 -24.34 -27.97 10.17
C PRO A 440 -23.17 -28.85 9.81
N SER A 441 -22.03 -28.67 10.51
CA SER A 441 -20.88 -29.55 10.34
C SER A 441 -21.34 -30.99 10.55
N LEU A 442 -20.85 -31.92 9.74
CA LEU A 442 -21.15 -33.34 9.85
C LEU A 442 -20.95 -33.92 11.26
N VAL A 443 -20.12 -33.28 12.08
CA VAL A 443 -19.89 -33.66 13.49
C VAL A 443 -21.09 -33.29 14.38
N SER A 444 -21.80 -32.18 14.12
CA SER A 444 -22.98 -31.77 14.88
C SER A 444 -24.21 -32.58 14.54
N ALA A 445 -24.25 -33.22 13.38
CA ALA A 445 -25.35 -34.11 12.97
C ALA A 445 -25.25 -35.51 13.59
N LEU A 446 -24.07 -35.91 14.11
CA LEU A 446 -23.82 -37.20 14.72
C LEU A 446 -24.05 -37.24 16.26
N THR A 447 -24.25 -36.07 16.88
CA THR A 447 -24.50 -35.95 18.34
C THR A 447 -25.91 -35.52 18.72
N ALA A 448 -26.81 -35.28 17.77
CA ALA A 448 -28.23 -35.12 18.04
C ALA A 448 -28.85 -36.53 18.23
N GLY A 449 -28.99 -36.89 19.50
CA GLY A 449 -29.61 -38.11 19.92
C GLY A 449 -31.07 -38.20 19.49
N ASP A 450 -31.50 -39.45 19.30
CA ASP A 450 -32.80 -39.98 18.94
C ASP A 450 -33.92 -39.65 19.95
N ASP A 451 -34.30 -38.40 20.14
CA ASP A 451 -35.48 -38.09 20.96
C ASP A 451 -36.14 -36.82 20.48
N ASP A 452 -36.85 -36.85 19.37
CA ASP A 452 -37.97 -35.97 19.00
C ASP A 452 -38.35 -36.12 17.50
N LEU A 453 -38.71 -37.33 17.12
CA LEU A 453 -39.45 -37.55 15.87
C LEU A 453 -40.94 -37.61 16.17
N GLU A 454 -41.60 -36.47 16.38
CA GLU A 454 -43.04 -36.39 16.26
C GLU A 454 -43.43 -36.63 14.77
N PRO A 455 -44.29 -37.59 14.49
CA PRO A 455 -44.76 -37.83 13.14
C PRO A 455 -45.57 -36.64 12.62
N PRO A 456 -45.45 -36.31 11.33
CA PRO A 456 -46.17 -35.21 10.69
C PRO A 456 -47.69 -35.32 10.88
N SER A 457 -48.36 -34.19 11.05
CA SER A 457 -49.78 -34.07 11.39
C SER A 457 -50.78 -34.76 10.45
N PHE A 458 -50.34 -35.13 9.24
CA PHE A 458 -51.17 -35.85 8.24
C PHE A 458 -51.27 -37.37 8.48
N LEU A 459 -50.57 -37.91 9.47
CA LEU A 459 -50.65 -39.32 9.87
C LEU A 459 -51.46 -39.54 11.17
N ARG A 460 -52.09 -38.50 11.71
CA ARG A 460 -53.04 -38.64 12.84
C ARG A 460 -54.44 -38.68 12.28
N ASN A 461 -54.98 -39.89 12.11
CA ASN A 461 -56.42 -40.15 12.07
C ASN A 461 -56.87 -40.71 13.38
#